data_85a4e843d96c910c13b37595756f7c3f
#
_entry.id   85a4e843d96c910c13b37595756f7c3f
#
_cell.length_a   1.000
_cell.length_b   1.000
_cell.length_c   1.000
_cell.angle_alpha   90.00
_cell.angle_beta   90.00
_cell.angle_gamma   90.00
#
_symmetry.space_group_name_H-M   'P 1'
#
loop_
_entity.id
_entity.type
_entity.pdbx_description
1 polymer ?
#
loop_
_entity_poly.entity_id
_entity_poly.type
_entity_poly.pdbx_seq_one_letter_code
_entity_poly.pdbx_strand_id
1 'polypeptide(L)'
;MPRQTPFAVENDIEQDACDLVWKYLGIEGSKLKVLGDTGYPDRIFWLPGGRPILIEFKRPGEEPRPKQEQIHERLRGLGYEVQTHDNAIAAFQAVIDAVDTTRLSEDGRKILARARRRCAVLRSRAR
;
A
#
# COMPACT_ATOMS: atom_id res chain seq x y z
N MET A 1 -5.28 -7.76 21.32
CA MET A 1 -5.02 -9.21 21.15
C MET A 1 -3.65 -9.43 20.55
N PRO A 2 -2.85 -10.29 21.15
CA PRO A 2 -1.55 -10.61 20.56
C PRO A 2 -1.73 -11.32 19.22
N ARG A 3 -0.90 -10.94 18.29
CA ARG A 3 -0.88 -11.51 16.95
C ARG A 3 0.06 -12.70 16.97
N GLN A 4 -0.50 -13.90 16.86
CA GLN A 4 0.22 -15.13 17.23
C GLN A 4 0.72 -15.97 16.05
N THR A 5 0.30 -15.67 14.82
CA THR A 5 0.73 -16.46 13.65
C THR A 5 1.33 -15.56 12.58
N PRO A 6 2.24 -16.10 11.75
CA PRO A 6 2.78 -15.34 10.63
C PRO A 6 1.72 -14.80 9.67
N PHE A 7 0.66 -15.57 9.44
CA PHE A 7 -0.46 -15.15 8.58
C PHE A 7 -1.24 -14.00 9.23
N ALA A 8 -1.47 -14.07 10.54
CA ALA A 8 -2.15 -13.00 11.26
C ALA A 8 -1.35 -11.70 11.19
N VAL A 9 -0.02 -11.76 11.39
CA VAL A 9 0.84 -10.58 11.30
C VAL A 9 0.77 -9.93 9.93
N GLU A 10 0.86 -10.72 8.87
CA GLU A 10 0.80 -10.24 7.49
C GLU A 10 -0.56 -9.61 7.19
N ASN A 11 -1.65 -10.30 7.57
CA ASN A 11 -3.01 -9.80 7.38
C ASN A 11 -3.27 -8.53 8.18
N ASP A 12 -2.71 -8.43 9.38
CA ASP A 12 -2.85 -7.24 10.23
C ASP A 12 -2.14 -6.04 9.63
N ILE A 13 -0.94 -6.24 9.07
CA ILE A 13 -0.19 -5.19 8.38
C ILE A 13 -1.00 -4.68 7.18
N GLU A 14 -1.53 -5.60 6.38
CA GLU A 14 -2.35 -5.29 5.22
C GLU A 14 -3.59 -4.50 5.62
N GLN A 15 -4.32 -4.98 6.63
CA GLN A 15 -5.55 -4.34 7.08
C GLN A 15 -5.28 -2.96 7.70
N ASP A 16 -4.23 -2.85 8.52
CA ASP A 16 -3.86 -1.57 9.14
C ASP A 16 -3.49 -0.54 8.07
N ALA A 17 -2.75 -0.95 7.04
CA ALA A 17 -2.41 -0.06 5.93
C ALA A 17 -3.66 0.42 5.19
N CYS A 18 -4.58 -0.49 4.87
CA CYS A 18 -5.83 -0.15 4.20
C CYS A 18 -6.69 0.81 5.03
N ASP A 19 -6.74 0.59 6.35
CA ASP A 19 -7.49 1.45 7.27
C ASP A 19 -6.90 2.86 7.32
N LEU A 20 -5.59 2.99 7.37
CA LEU A 20 -4.92 4.30 7.36
C LEU A 20 -5.20 5.05 6.06
N VAL A 21 -5.06 4.37 4.93
CA VAL A 21 -5.27 4.97 3.62
C VAL A 21 -6.72 5.43 3.46
N TRP A 22 -7.66 4.59 3.88
CA TRP A 22 -9.08 4.95 3.82
C TRP A 22 -9.40 6.13 4.74
N LYS A 23 -8.94 6.08 5.99
CA LYS A 23 -9.24 7.10 7.00
C LYS A 23 -8.72 8.47 6.61
N TYR A 24 -7.48 8.55 6.11
CA TYR A 24 -6.82 9.83 5.88
C TYR A 24 -6.85 10.30 4.43
N LEU A 25 -6.99 9.41 3.46
CA LEU A 25 -7.00 9.77 2.05
C LEU A 25 -8.33 9.50 1.36
N GLY A 26 -9.21 8.70 1.97
CA GLY A 26 -10.45 8.30 1.32
C GLY A 26 -10.23 7.40 0.10
N ILE A 27 -9.08 6.74 0.04
CA ILE A 27 -8.71 5.84 -1.06
C ILE A 27 -8.93 4.40 -0.63
N GLU A 28 -9.62 3.63 -1.47
CA GLU A 28 -9.86 2.22 -1.21
C GLU A 28 -8.68 1.38 -1.68
N GLY A 29 -8.26 0.42 -0.84
CA GLY A 29 -7.35 -0.65 -1.22
C GLY A 29 -8.13 -1.92 -1.49
N SER A 30 -8.36 -2.23 -2.77
CA SER A 30 -9.13 -3.40 -3.18
C SER A 30 -8.27 -4.65 -3.23
N LYS A 31 -8.83 -5.77 -2.78
CA LYS A 31 -8.16 -7.06 -2.91
C LYS A 31 -7.97 -7.40 -4.39
N LEU A 32 -6.76 -7.82 -4.73
CA LEU A 32 -6.45 -8.28 -6.08
C LEU A 32 -6.29 -9.80 -6.07
N LYS A 33 -7.20 -10.48 -6.77
CA LYS A 33 -7.10 -11.91 -6.98
C LYS A 33 -7.23 -12.22 -8.46
N VAL A 34 -6.24 -12.92 -9.00
CA VAL A 34 -6.26 -13.38 -10.39
C VAL A 34 -6.46 -14.88 -10.36
N LEU A 35 -7.52 -15.36 -11.01
CA LEU A 35 -7.84 -16.79 -11.04
C LEU A 35 -6.68 -17.57 -11.67
N GLY A 36 -6.27 -18.64 -10.97
CA GLY A 36 -5.20 -19.51 -11.43
C GLY A 36 -3.81 -18.94 -11.26
N ASP A 37 -3.65 -17.80 -10.60
CA ASP A 37 -2.36 -17.17 -10.39
C ASP A 37 -2.24 -16.62 -8.97
N THR A 38 -1.14 -16.96 -8.29
CA THR A 38 -0.89 -16.57 -6.90
C THR A 38 0.23 -15.54 -6.74
N GLY A 39 0.78 -15.03 -7.85
CA GLY A 39 1.94 -14.13 -7.82
C GLY A 39 1.63 -12.65 -7.90
N TYR A 40 0.36 -12.27 -8.04
CA TYR A 40 -0.03 -10.86 -8.12
C TYR A 40 0.01 -10.19 -6.74
N PRO A 41 0.24 -8.86 -6.70
CA PRO A 41 0.21 -8.12 -5.42
C PRO A 41 -1.13 -8.24 -4.70
N ASP A 42 -1.14 -8.05 -3.37
CA ASP A 42 -2.33 -8.26 -2.54
C ASP A 42 -3.42 -7.22 -2.75
N ARG A 43 -3.03 -5.97 -2.98
CA ARG A 43 -3.97 -4.85 -3.04
C ARG A 43 -3.68 -3.91 -4.20
N ILE A 44 -4.76 -3.35 -4.76
CA ILE A 44 -4.70 -2.18 -5.64
C ILE A 44 -5.27 -1.00 -4.87
N PHE A 45 -4.52 0.10 -4.80
CA PHE A 45 -5.02 1.37 -4.26
C PHE A 45 -5.34 2.30 -5.42
N TRP A 46 -6.60 2.75 -5.47
CA TRP A 46 -7.12 3.55 -6.56
C TRP A 46 -6.81 5.02 -6.32
N LEU A 47 -5.72 5.50 -6.91
CA LEU A 47 -5.27 6.88 -6.72
C LEU A 47 -5.99 7.84 -7.66
N PRO A 48 -6.14 9.12 -7.25
CA PRO A 48 -6.62 10.15 -8.16
C PRO A 48 -5.74 10.22 -9.41
N GLY A 49 -6.36 10.48 -10.56
CA GLY A 49 -5.63 10.59 -11.83
C GLY A 49 -5.50 9.31 -12.63
N GLY A 50 -6.09 8.21 -12.13
CA GLY A 50 -6.16 6.95 -12.87
C GLY A 50 -4.89 6.12 -12.84
N ARG A 51 -3.98 6.37 -11.91
CA ARG A 51 -2.74 5.60 -11.75
C ARG A 51 -2.75 4.88 -10.42
N PRO A 52 -3.06 3.57 -10.38
CA PRO A 52 -3.07 2.83 -9.13
C PRO A 52 -1.65 2.52 -8.65
N ILE A 53 -1.52 2.31 -7.34
CA ILE A 53 -0.35 1.65 -6.77
C ILE A 53 -0.76 0.25 -6.29
N LEU A 54 0.05 -0.75 -6.62
CA LEU A 54 -0.16 -2.14 -6.22
C LEU A 54 0.84 -2.48 -5.13
N ILE A 55 0.35 -3.06 -4.04
CA ILE A 55 1.21 -3.38 -2.90
C ILE A 55 1.03 -4.83 -2.49
N GLU A 56 2.18 -5.50 -2.37
CA GLU A 56 2.32 -6.81 -1.76
C GLU A 56 2.70 -6.62 -0.30
N PHE A 57 2.01 -7.31 0.61
CA PHE A 57 2.31 -7.24 2.03
C PHE A 57 3.03 -8.49 2.49
N LYS A 58 4.07 -8.31 3.29
CA LYS A 58 4.89 -9.37 3.86
C LYS A 58 5.04 -9.15 5.36
N ARG A 59 5.25 -10.22 6.12
CA ARG A 59 5.70 -10.06 7.51
C ARG A 59 7.14 -9.57 7.51
N PRO A 60 7.59 -8.93 8.59
CA PRO A 60 8.95 -8.39 8.65
C PRO A 60 10.01 -9.44 8.35
N GLY A 61 10.95 -9.08 7.48
CA GLY A 61 12.06 -9.94 7.07
C GLY A 61 11.75 -10.95 5.98
N GLU A 62 10.50 -11.03 5.52
CA GLU A 62 10.12 -11.96 4.45
C GLU A 62 10.30 -11.31 3.08
N GLU A 63 10.89 -12.05 2.16
CA GLU A 63 11.10 -11.60 0.78
C GLU A 63 10.02 -12.14 -0.14
N PRO A 64 9.70 -11.44 -1.26
CA PRO A 64 8.82 -11.99 -2.29
C PRO A 64 9.38 -13.30 -2.87
N ARG A 65 8.49 -14.25 -3.15
CA ARG A 65 8.87 -15.49 -3.83
C ARG A 65 9.23 -15.20 -5.30
N PRO A 66 10.04 -16.08 -5.94
CA PRO A 66 10.47 -15.86 -7.34
C PRO A 66 9.31 -15.60 -8.31
N LYS A 67 8.21 -16.32 -8.19
CA LYS A 67 7.04 -16.09 -9.05
C LYS A 67 6.42 -14.72 -8.83
N GLN A 68 6.35 -14.25 -7.58
CA GLN A 68 5.86 -12.91 -7.27
C GLN A 68 6.77 -11.86 -7.90
N GLU A 69 8.09 -12.01 -7.78
CA GLU A 69 9.05 -11.10 -8.41
C GLU A 69 8.87 -11.03 -9.92
N GLN A 70 8.68 -12.16 -10.59
CA GLN A 70 8.47 -12.20 -12.04
C GLN A 70 7.24 -11.39 -12.44
N ILE A 71 6.13 -11.55 -11.71
CA ILE A 71 4.88 -10.84 -12.01
C ILE A 71 5.04 -9.36 -11.70
N HIS A 72 5.68 -9.01 -10.56
CA HIS A 72 5.93 -7.62 -10.20
C HIS A 72 6.78 -6.92 -11.26
N GLU A 73 7.85 -7.56 -11.75
CA GLU A 73 8.70 -7.01 -12.80
C GLU A 73 7.93 -6.81 -14.11
N ARG A 74 7.08 -7.76 -14.48
CA ARG A 74 6.23 -7.64 -15.66
C ARG A 74 5.28 -6.44 -15.56
N LEU A 75 4.65 -6.27 -14.41
CA LEU A 75 3.73 -5.16 -14.17
C LEU A 75 4.47 -3.82 -14.18
N ARG A 76 5.66 -3.76 -13.57
CA ARG A 76 6.50 -2.54 -13.61
C ARG A 76 6.91 -2.21 -15.04
N GLY A 77 7.23 -3.23 -15.84
CA GLY A 77 7.56 -3.05 -17.26
C GLY A 77 6.42 -2.47 -18.07
N LEU A 78 5.17 -2.67 -17.63
CA LEU A 78 3.99 -2.07 -18.25
C LEU A 78 3.69 -0.66 -17.72
N GLY A 79 4.47 -0.17 -16.76
CA GLY A 79 4.31 1.17 -16.22
C GLY A 79 3.55 1.25 -14.91
N TYR A 80 3.19 0.13 -14.30
CA TYR A 80 2.50 0.14 -13.01
C TYR A 80 3.49 0.30 -11.86
N GLU A 81 3.07 1.04 -10.84
CA GLU A 81 3.82 1.14 -9.58
C GLU A 81 3.51 -0.08 -8.73
N VAL A 82 4.53 -0.90 -8.45
CA VAL A 82 4.38 -2.12 -7.64
C VAL A 82 5.42 -2.11 -6.55
N GLN A 83 4.98 -2.22 -5.30
CA GLN A 83 5.87 -2.22 -4.14
C GLN A 83 5.55 -3.37 -3.20
N THR A 84 6.53 -3.72 -2.37
CA THR A 84 6.39 -4.70 -1.30
C THR A 84 6.68 -4.00 0.02
N HIS A 85 5.81 -4.18 1.01
CA HIS A 85 5.97 -3.58 2.32
C HIS A 85 5.69 -4.59 3.43
N ASP A 86 6.44 -4.48 4.51
CA ASP A 86 6.28 -5.28 5.72
C ASP A 86 5.83 -4.44 6.92
N ASN A 87 5.35 -3.22 6.67
CA ASN A 87 5.01 -2.23 7.68
C ASN A 87 3.86 -1.38 7.18
N ALA A 88 2.80 -1.24 7.98
CA ALA A 88 1.60 -0.52 7.59
C ALA A 88 1.86 0.97 7.36
N ILE A 89 2.70 1.58 8.19
CA ILE A 89 3.02 3.00 8.08
C ILE A 89 3.84 3.26 6.82
N ALA A 90 4.79 2.39 6.49
CA ALA A 90 5.58 2.49 5.27
C ALA A 90 4.69 2.36 4.02
N ALA A 91 3.72 1.45 4.04
CA ALA A 91 2.75 1.32 2.95
C ALA A 91 1.88 2.58 2.83
N PHE A 92 1.43 3.14 3.95
CA PHE A 92 0.67 4.39 3.95
C PHE A 92 1.50 5.53 3.32
N GLN A 93 2.78 5.64 3.70
CA GLN A 93 3.69 6.62 3.10
C GLN A 93 3.83 6.42 1.59
N ALA A 94 3.94 5.16 1.15
CA ALA A 94 4.08 4.84 -0.27
C ALA A 94 2.84 5.28 -1.08
N VAL A 95 1.64 5.10 -0.53
CA VAL A 95 0.41 5.55 -1.17
C VAL A 95 0.39 7.08 -1.26
N ILE A 96 0.73 7.76 -0.16
CA ILE A 96 0.83 9.23 -0.15
C ILE A 96 1.78 9.72 -1.25
N ASP A 97 2.96 9.12 -1.34
CA ASP A 97 4.00 9.55 -2.28
C ASP A 97 3.61 9.26 -3.75
N ALA A 98 2.74 8.30 -3.97
CA ALA A 98 2.30 7.91 -5.31
C ALA A 98 1.19 8.82 -5.86
N VAL A 99 0.58 9.67 -5.04
CA VAL A 99 -0.48 10.58 -5.49
C VAL A 99 0.09 11.67 -6.40
N ASP A 100 -0.48 11.81 -7.59
CA ASP A 100 -0.11 12.89 -8.52
C ASP A 100 -0.73 14.20 -8.06
N THR A 101 0.07 15.06 -7.43
CA THR A 101 -0.40 16.32 -6.86
C THR A 101 -0.86 17.33 -7.89
N THR A 102 -0.43 17.19 -9.16
CA THR A 102 -0.82 18.12 -10.23
C THR A 102 -2.29 18.00 -10.62
N ARG A 103 -2.92 16.87 -10.27
CA ARG A 103 -4.31 16.58 -10.62
C ARG A 103 -5.27 16.75 -9.45
N LEU A 104 -4.79 17.20 -8.30
CA LEU A 104 -5.62 17.36 -7.11
C LEU A 104 -6.36 18.69 -7.12
N SER A 105 -7.62 18.66 -6.65
CA SER A 105 -8.36 19.85 -6.29
C SER A 105 -7.74 20.50 -5.04
N GLU A 106 -8.20 21.71 -4.71
CA GLU A 106 -7.77 22.36 -3.46
C GLU A 106 -8.09 21.50 -2.24
N ASP A 107 -9.29 20.92 -2.19
CA ASP A 107 -9.69 20.02 -1.10
C ASP A 107 -8.80 18.78 -1.07
N GLY A 108 -8.50 18.21 -2.22
CA GLY A 108 -7.60 17.06 -2.32
C GLY A 108 -6.20 17.38 -1.78
N ARG A 109 -5.70 18.58 -2.05
CA ARG A 109 -4.39 19.00 -1.51
C ARG A 109 -4.42 19.16 0.01
N LYS A 110 -5.51 19.66 0.57
CA LYS A 110 -5.68 19.76 2.03
C LYS A 110 -5.72 18.39 2.68
N ILE A 111 -6.45 17.44 2.06
CA ILE A 111 -6.52 16.07 2.53
C ILE A 111 -5.13 15.43 2.51
N LEU A 112 -4.41 15.60 1.42
CA LEU A 112 -3.06 15.04 1.29
C LEU A 112 -2.09 15.63 2.31
N ALA A 113 -2.14 16.95 2.53
CA ALA A 113 -1.30 17.62 3.52
C ALA A 113 -1.55 17.09 4.93
N ARG A 114 -2.83 16.89 5.28
CA ARG A 114 -3.22 16.31 6.58
C ARG A 114 -2.70 14.88 6.72
N ALA A 115 -2.84 14.08 5.66
CA ALA A 115 -2.34 12.70 5.66
C ALA A 115 -0.83 12.66 5.84
N ARG A 116 -0.09 13.54 5.18
CA ARG A 116 1.36 13.67 5.33
C ARG A 116 1.77 13.97 6.77
N ARG A 117 1.08 14.92 7.40
CA ARG A 117 1.34 15.25 8.81
C ARG A 117 1.08 14.06 9.72
N ARG A 118 -0.03 13.37 9.50
CA ARG A 118 -0.36 12.19 10.31
C ARG A 118 0.65 11.07 10.13
N CYS A 119 1.06 10.84 8.90
CA CYS A 119 2.07 9.81 8.60
C CYS A 119 3.40 10.13 9.31
N ALA A 120 3.83 11.39 9.28
CA ALA A 120 5.06 11.81 9.97
C ALA A 120 4.97 11.56 11.48
N VAL A 121 3.82 11.83 12.11
CA VAL A 121 3.61 11.55 13.53
C VAL A 121 3.70 10.05 13.80
N LEU A 122 3.03 9.23 12.99
CA LEU A 122 3.04 7.78 13.17
C LEU A 122 4.45 7.20 13.01
N ARG A 123 5.21 7.68 12.04
CA ARG A 123 6.60 7.26 11.83
C ARG A 123 7.47 7.61 13.02
N SER A 124 7.30 8.79 13.57
CA SER A 124 8.04 9.24 14.76
C SER A 124 7.77 8.34 15.96
N ARG A 125 6.51 7.93 16.16
CA ARG A 125 6.12 7.08 17.29
C ARG A 125 6.53 5.62 17.14
N ALA A 126 6.78 5.17 15.92
CA ALA A 126 7.13 3.79 15.62
C ALA A 126 8.62 3.46 15.87
N ARG A 127 9.42 4.45 16.23
CA ARG A 127 10.85 4.26 16.52
C ARG A 127 11.10 3.73 17.93
#